data_8ef9499bde9d1d309c35fdf06b8d8e98
#
_entry.id   8ef9499bde9d1d309c35fdf06b8d8e98
#
_cell.length_a   1.000
_cell.length_b   1.000
_cell.length_c   1.000
_cell.angle_alpha   90.00
_cell.angle_beta   90.00
_cell.angle_gamma   90.00
#
_symmetry.space_group_name_H-M   'P 1'
#
loop_
_entity.id
_entity.type
_entity.pdbx_description
1 polymer ?
#
loop_
_entity_poly.entity_id
_entity_poly.type
_entity_poly.pdbx_seq_one_letter_code
_entity_poly.pdbx_strand_id
1 'polypeptide(L)'
;MANTANPQKTNLDTVPHVFTQHNGEQVETTFSAQEFERRLKHAREVMAEKELDALVLTSMHNIKYYSDFVPSPFGRTFGIVITPEDSITVTPWVDGGMPWRTTHGENIVYSDWDSQNMLRAVQHTLDERNIKPQRLGVELDTLKVTEYRSFQNWFENVELVDVAEALMWRRLVKSDEEIALMREGARIADIGGRAIKNAIREGITEYELTQIGINAMVPEIAKAYPHQELRETFSLVQSGINTDGAHNWPTTRKLRKGDILSINTFPMMSGHYTAMERTMFLGQPDKRSLEIWKLNVEAYELGLELVKPGAIAGEVAAELNRFFEKHDLLQYAPIGYGHSFGVMSPYYGREAGMEFQEHIETELKPGMVVSMEPMLAIPNHLPGAGGYREHDMLVITEDGYENLTGFEVGPEHNIID
;
A
#
# COMPACT_ATOMS: atom_id res chain seq x y z
N MET A 1 -17.20 58.98 7.84
CA MET A 1 -18.25 57.98 7.82
C MET A 1 -17.84 56.93 6.81
N ALA A 2 -17.27 55.82 7.26
CA ALA A 2 -16.89 54.71 6.38
C ALA A 2 -18.18 53.91 6.08
N ASN A 3 -18.51 53.85 4.80
CA ASN A 3 -19.64 53.06 4.31
C ASN A 3 -19.26 51.57 4.39
N THR A 4 -19.66 50.91 5.47
CA THR A 4 -19.58 49.45 5.56
C THR A 4 -20.66 48.85 4.69
N ALA A 5 -20.40 48.72 3.40
CA ALA A 5 -21.22 47.88 2.54
C ALA A 5 -21.18 46.48 3.09
N ASN A 6 -22.31 46.00 3.57
CA ASN A 6 -22.53 44.60 3.96
C ASN A 6 -22.26 43.74 2.71
N PRO A 7 -21.29 42.86 2.71
CA PRO A 7 -21.06 42.04 1.52
C PRO A 7 -22.36 41.27 1.23
N GLN A 8 -22.91 41.49 0.03
CA GLN A 8 -24.06 40.71 -0.41
C GLN A 8 -23.69 39.23 -0.32
N LYS A 9 -24.44 38.47 0.47
CA LYS A 9 -24.27 37.02 0.51
C LYS A 9 -24.47 36.48 -0.91
N THR A 10 -23.47 35.84 -1.42
CA THR A 10 -23.54 35.14 -2.70
C THR A 10 -24.68 34.12 -2.64
N ASN A 11 -25.50 34.04 -3.69
CA ASN A 11 -26.57 33.05 -3.76
C ASN A 11 -25.93 31.70 -4.16
N LEU A 12 -25.65 30.85 -3.18
CA LEU A 12 -25.08 29.50 -3.39
C LEU A 12 -26.12 28.49 -3.89
N ASP A 13 -27.41 28.85 -3.89
CA ASP A 13 -28.48 27.98 -4.41
C ASP A 13 -28.37 27.73 -5.92
N THR A 14 -27.54 28.53 -6.61
CA THR A 14 -27.26 28.32 -8.05
C THR A 14 -26.14 27.32 -8.30
N VAL A 15 -25.39 26.90 -7.28
CA VAL A 15 -24.32 25.91 -7.42
C VAL A 15 -24.92 24.51 -7.32
N PRO A 16 -24.70 23.64 -8.30
CA PRO A 16 -25.22 22.29 -8.22
C PRO A 16 -24.59 21.55 -7.03
N HIS A 17 -25.40 20.83 -6.26
CA HIS A 17 -24.89 20.02 -5.15
C HIS A 17 -24.27 18.72 -5.64
N VAL A 18 -24.92 18.08 -6.62
CA VAL A 18 -24.57 16.79 -7.20
C VAL A 18 -24.83 16.84 -8.70
N PHE A 19 -23.93 16.34 -9.50
CA PHE A 19 -24.05 16.32 -10.96
C PHE A 19 -23.08 15.31 -11.59
N THR A 20 -23.26 15.04 -12.87
CA THR A 20 -22.34 14.23 -13.68
C THR A 20 -21.38 15.16 -14.44
N GLN A 21 -20.09 14.82 -14.47
CA GLN A 21 -19.08 15.56 -15.22
C GLN A 21 -18.21 14.61 -16.05
N HIS A 22 -18.67 14.28 -17.25
CA HIS A 22 -17.92 13.48 -18.23
C HIS A 22 -17.05 14.40 -19.10
N ASN A 23 -15.89 14.78 -18.57
CA ASN A 23 -14.96 15.70 -19.23
C ASN A 23 -13.76 14.94 -19.81
N GLY A 24 -13.73 14.81 -21.12
CA GLY A 24 -12.73 14.06 -21.90
C GLY A 24 -13.10 12.60 -22.08
N GLU A 25 -12.21 11.84 -22.71
CA GLU A 25 -12.35 10.41 -22.93
C GLU A 25 -11.78 9.62 -21.74
N GLN A 26 -12.34 8.46 -21.44
CA GLN A 26 -11.77 7.53 -20.48
C GLN A 26 -10.44 6.99 -21.02
N VAL A 27 -9.45 6.86 -20.13
CA VAL A 27 -8.17 6.24 -20.45
C VAL A 27 -8.28 4.73 -20.25
N GLU A 28 -7.32 4.00 -20.81
CA GLU A 28 -7.20 2.56 -20.58
C GLU A 28 -7.00 2.26 -19.09
N THR A 29 -7.79 1.35 -18.55
CA THR A 29 -7.67 0.90 -17.16
C THR A 29 -6.46 0.01 -16.98
N THR A 30 -5.93 -0.04 -15.73
CA THR A 30 -4.79 -0.90 -15.38
C THR A 30 -5.10 -2.37 -15.55
N PHE A 31 -6.32 -2.74 -15.26
CA PHE A 31 -6.82 -4.12 -15.29
C PHE A 31 -7.92 -4.29 -16.33
N SER A 32 -8.11 -5.51 -16.79
CA SER A 32 -9.18 -5.84 -17.73
C SER A 32 -10.57 -5.65 -17.12
N ALA A 33 -11.57 -5.44 -17.96
CA ALA A 33 -12.96 -5.41 -17.53
C ALA A 33 -13.37 -6.72 -16.81
N GLN A 34 -12.80 -7.86 -17.20
CA GLN A 34 -13.05 -9.15 -16.57
C GLN A 34 -12.52 -9.17 -15.13
N GLU A 35 -11.36 -8.56 -14.88
CA GLU A 35 -10.81 -8.45 -13.53
C GLU A 35 -11.68 -7.55 -12.64
N PHE A 36 -12.19 -6.41 -13.14
CA PHE A 36 -13.13 -5.58 -12.39
C PHE A 36 -14.43 -6.32 -12.08
N GLU A 37 -14.97 -7.08 -13.03
CA GLU A 37 -16.14 -7.93 -12.77
C GLU A 37 -15.88 -8.99 -11.71
N ARG A 38 -14.70 -9.61 -11.69
CA ARG A 38 -14.29 -10.54 -10.63
C ARG A 38 -14.27 -9.85 -9.26
N ARG A 39 -13.69 -8.65 -9.19
CA ARG A 39 -13.60 -7.85 -7.95
C ARG A 39 -14.99 -7.45 -7.44
N LEU A 40 -15.84 -6.91 -8.32
CA LEU A 40 -17.20 -6.52 -7.98
C LEU A 40 -18.07 -7.74 -7.59
N LYS A 41 -17.85 -8.90 -8.22
CA LYS A 41 -18.49 -10.14 -7.77
C LYS A 41 -18.14 -10.48 -6.33
N HIS A 42 -16.87 -10.40 -5.94
CA HIS A 42 -16.45 -10.64 -4.55
C HIS A 42 -17.09 -9.63 -3.57
N ALA A 43 -17.20 -8.35 -3.95
CA ALA A 43 -17.90 -7.37 -3.14
C ALA A 43 -19.39 -7.73 -2.96
N ARG A 44 -20.05 -8.15 -4.05
CA ARG A 44 -21.45 -8.58 -4.02
C ARG A 44 -21.66 -9.89 -3.25
N GLU A 45 -20.69 -10.79 -3.23
CA GLU A 45 -20.73 -11.96 -2.32
C GLU A 45 -20.73 -11.54 -0.86
N VAL A 46 -19.90 -10.56 -0.47
CA VAL A 46 -19.91 -9.98 0.89
C VAL A 46 -21.26 -9.30 1.19
N MET A 47 -21.84 -8.59 0.20
CA MET A 47 -23.19 -8.03 0.35
C MET A 47 -24.22 -9.12 0.63
N ALA A 48 -24.20 -10.21 -0.10
CA ALA A 48 -25.14 -11.32 0.08
C ALA A 48 -24.94 -12.02 1.44
N GLU A 49 -23.69 -12.28 1.84
CA GLU A 49 -23.33 -12.91 3.12
C GLU A 49 -23.81 -12.10 4.34
N LYS A 50 -23.78 -10.76 4.21
CA LYS A 50 -24.16 -9.83 5.28
C LYS A 50 -25.55 -9.20 5.09
N GLU A 51 -26.31 -9.63 4.07
CA GLU A 51 -27.66 -9.13 3.75
C GLU A 51 -27.69 -7.61 3.56
N LEU A 52 -26.80 -7.07 2.72
CA LEU A 52 -26.65 -5.64 2.48
C LEU A 52 -27.33 -5.20 1.18
N ASP A 53 -27.95 -4.04 1.20
CA ASP A 53 -28.59 -3.43 0.03
C ASP A 53 -27.57 -2.76 -0.91
N ALA A 54 -26.50 -2.19 -0.34
CA ALA A 54 -25.37 -1.60 -1.06
C ALA A 54 -24.14 -1.49 -0.15
N LEU A 55 -22.97 -1.25 -0.76
CA LEU A 55 -21.76 -0.83 -0.07
C LEU A 55 -21.50 0.65 -0.34
N VAL A 56 -21.02 1.37 0.66
CA VAL A 56 -20.52 2.74 0.54
C VAL A 56 -19.12 2.75 1.14
N LEU A 57 -18.10 2.62 0.27
CA LEU A 57 -16.72 2.51 0.68
C LEU A 57 -16.02 3.85 0.47
N THR A 58 -15.27 4.30 1.48
CA THR A 58 -14.60 5.61 1.49
C THR A 58 -13.09 5.51 1.63
N SER A 59 -12.55 4.31 1.84
CA SER A 59 -11.12 4.11 1.87
C SER A 59 -10.49 4.23 0.47
N MET A 60 -9.31 4.84 0.41
CA MET A 60 -8.57 5.00 -0.84
C MET A 60 -8.30 3.65 -1.52
N HIS A 61 -7.94 2.64 -0.74
CA HIS A 61 -7.61 1.31 -1.25
C HIS A 61 -8.83 0.60 -1.86
N ASN A 62 -10.00 0.65 -1.25
CA ASN A 62 -11.19 0.04 -1.81
C ASN A 62 -11.74 0.82 -3.02
N ILE A 63 -11.70 2.16 -2.99
CA ILE A 63 -12.05 2.95 -4.18
C ILE A 63 -11.13 2.56 -5.34
N LYS A 64 -9.80 2.53 -5.13
CA LYS A 64 -8.86 2.11 -6.17
C LYS A 64 -9.12 0.68 -6.65
N TYR A 65 -9.32 -0.25 -5.74
CA TYR A 65 -9.48 -1.67 -6.05
C TYR A 65 -10.70 -1.94 -6.94
N TYR A 66 -11.82 -1.27 -6.65
CA TYR A 66 -13.09 -1.51 -7.36
C TYR A 66 -13.34 -0.58 -8.55
N SER A 67 -12.56 0.49 -8.71
CA SER A 67 -12.82 1.47 -9.78
C SER A 67 -11.61 1.88 -10.62
N ASP A 68 -10.41 1.46 -10.30
CA ASP A 68 -9.14 1.94 -10.86
C ASP A 68 -8.76 3.40 -10.54
N PHE A 69 -9.70 4.21 -10.08
CA PHE A 69 -9.42 5.59 -9.68
C PHE A 69 -8.61 5.64 -8.38
N VAL A 70 -7.54 6.41 -8.35
CA VAL A 70 -6.74 6.68 -7.14
C VAL A 70 -7.16 8.00 -6.53
N PRO A 71 -7.85 8.04 -5.37
CA PRO A 71 -8.25 9.27 -4.71
C PRO A 71 -7.06 10.15 -4.29
N SER A 72 -7.25 11.47 -4.30
CA SER A 72 -6.25 12.41 -3.79
C SER A 72 -6.37 12.56 -2.26
N PRO A 73 -5.24 12.51 -1.49
CA PRO A 73 -5.29 12.56 -0.04
C PRO A 73 -5.45 13.97 0.54
N PHE A 74 -6.10 14.89 -0.18
CA PHE A 74 -6.17 16.32 0.17
C PHE A 74 -7.37 16.71 1.05
N GLY A 75 -7.85 15.80 1.89
CA GLY A 75 -8.82 16.10 2.95
C GLY A 75 -10.28 16.19 2.51
N ARG A 76 -10.61 15.79 1.27
CA ARG A 76 -11.99 15.56 0.82
C ARG A 76 -12.33 14.09 0.96
N THR A 77 -13.64 13.82 1.14
CA THR A 77 -14.12 12.44 1.19
C THR A 77 -14.46 11.98 -0.21
N PHE A 78 -13.80 10.93 -0.66
CA PHE A 78 -14.15 10.17 -1.85
C PHE A 78 -14.98 8.97 -1.46
N GLY A 79 -15.70 8.39 -2.40
CA GLY A 79 -16.43 7.16 -2.15
C GLY A 79 -16.62 6.35 -3.41
N ILE A 80 -16.97 5.08 -3.22
CA ILE A 80 -17.56 4.24 -4.24
C ILE A 80 -18.80 3.60 -3.66
N VAL A 81 -19.90 3.68 -4.40
CA VAL A 81 -21.15 2.96 -4.10
C VAL A 81 -21.18 1.72 -4.97
N ILE A 82 -21.24 0.54 -4.36
CA ILE A 82 -21.39 -0.73 -5.06
C ILE A 82 -22.80 -1.24 -4.79
N THR A 83 -23.52 -1.51 -5.87
CA THR A 83 -24.90 -2.03 -5.86
C THR A 83 -24.91 -3.47 -6.37
N PRO A 84 -26.05 -4.18 -6.30
CA PRO A 84 -26.19 -5.49 -6.91
C PRO A 84 -25.87 -5.51 -8.42
N GLU A 85 -26.04 -4.38 -9.12
CA GLU A 85 -25.94 -4.31 -10.58
C GLU A 85 -24.68 -3.57 -11.08
N ASP A 86 -24.28 -2.47 -10.41
CA ASP A 86 -23.20 -1.58 -10.88
C ASP A 86 -22.32 -1.06 -9.75
N SER A 87 -21.39 -0.15 -10.11
CA SER A 87 -20.57 0.59 -9.16
C SER A 87 -20.36 2.03 -9.65
N ILE A 88 -20.41 2.99 -8.72
CA ILE A 88 -20.30 4.40 -9.03
C ILE A 88 -19.33 5.07 -8.07
N THR A 89 -18.31 5.74 -8.61
CA THR A 89 -17.44 6.59 -7.79
C THR A 89 -18.13 7.91 -7.46
N VAL A 90 -17.96 8.38 -6.23
CA VAL A 90 -18.47 9.65 -5.71
C VAL A 90 -17.28 10.53 -5.37
N THR A 91 -17.15 11.65 -6.09
CA THR A 91 -15.91 12.44 -6.06
C THR A 91 -16.18 13.94 -5.91
N PRO A 92 -15.27 14.71 -5.25
CA PRO A 92 -15.43 16.14 -5.11
C PRO A 92 -15.14 16.88 -6.43
N TRP A 93 -15.87 17.95 -6.68
CA TRP A 93 -15.73 18.74 -7.92
C TRP A 93 -14.34 19.37 -8.10
N VAL A 94 -13.63 19.63 -7.02
CA VAL A 94 -12.28 20.21 -7.09
C VAL A 94 -11.30 19.34 -7.91
N ASP A 95 -11.53 18.02 -8.00
CA ASP A 95 -10.72 17.11 -8.83
C ASP A 95 -11.15 17.06 -10.30
N GLY A 96 -12.20 17.81 -10.65
CA GLY A 96 -12.65 18.00 -12.02
C GLY A 96 -13.07 16.72 -12.72
N GLY A 97 -12.64 16.55 -13.96
CA GLY A 97 -12.98 15.38 -14.78
C GLY A 97 -11.98 14.21 -14.68
N MET A 98 -10.92 14.30 -13.87
CA MET A 98 -9.95 13.21 -13.73
C MET A 98 -10.60 11.93 -13.20
N PRO A 99 -11.46 11.95 -12.18
CA PRO A 99 -12.14 10.74 -11.72
C PRO A 99 -12.90 10.01 -12.83
N TRP A 100 -13.66 10.74 -13.65
CA TRP A 100 -14.34 10.16 -14.83
C TRP A 100 -13.36 9.49 -15.80
N ARG A 101 -12.27 10.15 -16.12
CA ARG A 101 -11.30 9.63 -17.10
C ARG A 101 -10.59 8.35 -16.66
N THR A 102 -10.42 8.15 -15.35
CA THR A 102 -9.64 7.02 -14.81
C THR A 102 -10.49 5.98 -14.08
N THR A 103 -11.78 6.20 -13.92
CA THR A 103 -12.70 5.27 -13.27
C THR A 103 -13.17 4.17 -14.24
N HIS A 104 -13.13 2.92 -13.78
CA HIS A 104 -13.95 1.86 -14.35
C HIS A 104 -15.37 1.99 -13.79
N GLY A 105 -16.36 2.11 -14.68
CA GLY A 105 -17.76 2.37 -14.31
C GLY A 105 -18.11 3.86 -14.36
N GLU A 106 -19.17 4.24 -13.64
CA GLU A 106 -19.70 5.59 -13.62
C GLU A 106 -19.05 6.46 -12.54
N ASN A 107 -19.14 7.78 -12.73
CA ASN A 107 -18.69 8.77 -11.77
C ASN A 107 -19.75 9.85 -11.55
N ILE A 108 -20.03 10.16 -10.29
CA ILE A 108 -20.86 11.29 -9.88
C ILE A 108 -20.04 12.28 -9.07
N VAL A 109 -20.28 13.56 -9.29
CA VAL A 109 -19.51 14.64 -8.68
C VAL A 109 -20.38 15.40 -7.69
N TYR A 110 -19.83 15.76 -6.53
CA TYR A 110 -20.45 16.65 -5.56
C TYR A 110 -19.64 17.95 -5.39
N SER A 111 -20.33 19.06 -5.10
CA SER A 111 -19.67 20.34 -4.81
C SER A 111 -19.33 20.47 -3.32
N ASP A 112 -18.19 21.13 -3.03
CA ASP A 112 -17.68 21.33 -1.66
C ASP A 112 -18.40 22.45 -0.85
N TRP A 113 -19.43 23.07 -1.42
CA TRP A 113 -20.11 24.20 -0.78
C TRP A 113 -21.02 23.80 0.40
N ASP A 114 -21.35 22.51 0.51
CA ASP A 114 -22.06 21.95 1.66
C ASP A 114 -21.35 20.65 2.09
N SER A 115 -21.05 20.54 3.37
CA SER A 115 -20.36 19.38 3.95
C SER A 115 -21.15 18.07 3.85
N GLN A 116 -22.44 18.13 3.55
CA GLN A 116 -23.32 16.95 3.39
C GLN A 116 -23.42 16.50 1.92
N ASN A 117 -22.81 17.23 0.96
CA ASN A 117 -22.99 16.92 -0.46
C ASN A 117 -22.43 15.57 -0.88
N MET A 118 -21.40 15.05 -0.20
CA MET A 118 -20.94 13.66 -0.41
C MET A 118 -22.05 12.65 -0.10
N LEU A 119 -22.70 12.78 1.05
CA LEU A 119 -23.82 11.90 1.44
C LEU A 119 -25.05 12.10 0.55
N ARG A 120 -25.30 13.34 0.12
CA ARG A 120 -26.33 13.64 -0.88
C ARG A 120 -26.06 12.94 -2.20
N ALA A 121 -24.81 12.87 -2.65
CA ALA A 121 -24.43 12.14 -3.87
C ALA A 121 -24.61 10.63 -3.71
N VAL A 122 -24.26 10.07 -2.55
CA VAL A 122 -24.55 8.66 -2.22
C VAL A 122 -26.05 8.40 -2.27
N GLN A 123 -26.88 9.24 -1.60
CA GLN A 123 -28.33 9.10 -1.60
C GLN A 123 -28.90 9.19 -3.02
N HIS A 124 -28.46 10.18 -3.80
CA HIS A 124 -28.88 10.35 -5.19
C HIS A 124 -28.56 9.09 -6.03
N THR A 125 -27.36 8.51 -5.86
CA THR A 125 -26.96 7.26 -6.52
C THR A 125 -27.90 6.10 -6.19
N LEU A 126 -28.27 5.96 -4.92
CA LEU A 126 -29.19 4.92 -4.47
C LEU A 126 -30.63 5.15 -4.99
N ASP A 127 -31.10 6.40 -4.95
CA ASP A 127 -32.44 6.78 -5.41
C ASP A 127 -32.64 6.52 -6.91
N GLU A 128 -31.65 6.87 -7.75
CA GLU A 128 -31.69 6.59 -9.20
C GLU A 128 -31.81 5.09 -9.53
N ARG A 129 -31.35 4.24 -8.62
CA ARG A 129 -31.40 2.77 -8.71
C ARG A 129 -32.58 2.16 -7.98
N ASN A 130 -33.48 3.01 -7.44
CA ASN A 130 -34.62 2.61 -6.63
C ASN A 130 -34.23 1.76 -5.40
N ILE A 131 -33.02 1.94 -4.88
CA ILE A 131 -32.55 1.26 -3.67
C ILE A 131 -32.95 2.10 -2.44
N LYS A 132 -33.79 1.52 -1.58
CA LYS A 132 -34.17 2.08 -0.28
C LYS A 132 -33.48 1.25 0.81
N PRO A 133 -32.25 1.63 1.21
CA PRO A 133 -31.45 0.76 2.03
C PRO A 133 -32.04 0.59 3.42
N GLN A 134 -32.02 -0.64 3.93
CA GLN A 134 -32.22 -0.97 5.34
C GLN A 134 -30.86 -1.27 6.00
N ARG A 135 -29.89 -1.77 5.21
CA ARG A 135 -28.57 -2.17 5.64
C ARG A 135 -27.52 -1.70 4.63
N LEU A 136 -26.60 -0.84 5.06
CA LEU A 136 -25.45 -0.37 4.22
C LEU A 136 -24.15 -0.91 4.78
N GLY A 137 -23.35 -1.50 3.92
CA GLY A 137 -21.97 -1.87 4.23
C GLY A 137 -21.05 -0.64 4.19
N VAL A 138 -20.27 -0.43 5.26
CA VAL A 138 -19.30 0.66 5.39
C VAL A 138 -18.01 0.12 6.02
N GLU A 139 -16.93 0.88 5.92
CA GLU A 139 -15.61 0.49 6.46
C GLU A 139 -15.39 1.16 7.82
N LEU A 140 -15.61 0.45 8.91
CA LEU A 140 -15.46 1.04 10.26
C LEU A 140 -14.01 1.17 10.73
N ASP A 141 -13.06 0.54 10.06
CA ASP A 141 -11.63 0.66 10.31
C ASP A 141 -11.02 1.97 9.77
N THR A 142 -11.66 2.60 8.77
CA THR A 142 -11.16 3.83 8.13
C THR A 142 -12.05 5.04 8.32
N LEU A 143 -13.36 4.87 8.55
CA LEU A 143 -14.27 5.97 8.80
C LEU A 143 -13.91 6.73 10.08
N LYS A 144 -13.68 8.04 9.97
CA LYS A 144 -13.55 8.89 11.15
C LYS A 144 -14.87 8.91 11.93
N VAL A 145 -14.80 9.03 13.25
CA VAL A 145 -15.99 9.10 14.12
C VAL A 145 -16.98 10.19 13.66
N THR A 146 -16.49 11.31 13.17
CA THR A 146 -17.32 12.41 12.65
C THR A 146 -18.04 12.00 11.36
N GLU A 147 -17.37 11.29 10.46
CA GLU A 147 -17.94 10.78 9.22
C GLU A 147 -18.99 9.70 9.53
N TYR A 148 -18.67 8.75 10.41
CA TYR A 148 -19.63 7.73 10.86
C TYR A 148 -20.92 8.34 11.43
N ARG A 149 -20.80 9.37 12.30
CA ARG A 149 -21.95 10.09 12.83
C ARG A 149 -22.75 10.82 11.74
N SER A 150 -22.07 11.37 10.73
CA SER A 150 -22.74 12.00 9.59
C SER A 150 -23.54 10.98 8.78
N PHE A 151 -22.99 9.78 8.56
CA PHE A 151 -23.71 8.67 7.93
C PHE A 151 -24.96 8.27 8.74
N GLN A 152 -24.82 8.08 10.07
CA GLN A 152 -25.95 7.74 10.94
C GLN A 152 -27.07 8.80 10.93
N ASN A 153 -26.69 10.07 10.91
CA ASN A 153 -27.66 11.17 10.89
C ASN A 153 -28.33 11.33 9.52
N TRP A 154 -27.63 11.02 8.43
CA TRP A 154 -28.16 11.14 7.07
C TRP A 154 -29.09 9.97 6.73
N PHE A 155 -28.66 8.77 7.05
CA PHE A 155 -29.39 7.52 6.82
C PHE A 155 -30.09 7.07 8.10
N GLU A 156 -31.03 7.87 8.58
CA GLU A 156 -31.84 7.51 9.75
C GLU A 156 -32.57 6.19 9.51
N ASN A 157 -32.52 5.28 10.49
CA ASN A 157 -33.11 3.93 10.45
C ASN A 157 -32.44 2.94 9.48
N VAL A 158 -31.28 3.25 8.95
CA VAL A 158 -30.44 2.31 8.19
C VAL A 158 -29.37 1.73 9.12
N GLU A 159 -29.22 0.42 9.13
CA GLU A 159 -28.12 -0.24 9.83
C GLU A 159 -26.82 -0.08 9.03
N LEU A 160 -25.79 0.46 9.68
CA LEU A 160 -24.42 0.51 9.12
C LEU A 160 -23.65 -0.72 9.57
N VAL A 161 -23.26 -1.56 8.63
CA VAL A 161 -22.61 -2.85 8.87
C VAL A 161 -21.15 -2.78 8.45
N ASP A 162 -20.23 -3.21 9.30
CA ASP A 162 -18.81 -3.26 8.96
C ASP A 162 -18.50 -4.34 7.93
N VAL A 163 -17.78 -3.95 6.88
CA VAL A 163 -17.35 -4.84 5.79
C VAL A 163 -15.83 -4.84 5.57
N ALA A 164 -15.06 -4.04 6.32
CA ALA A 164 -13.65 -3.82 6.08
C ALA A 164 -12.84 -5.12 6.02
N GLU A 165 -12.90 -5.92 7.07
CA GLU A 165 -12.17 -7.19 7.15
C GLU A 165 -12.64 -8.19 6.09
N ALA A 166 -13.96 -8.31 5.86
CA ALA A 166 -14.51 -9.24 4.87
C ALA A 166 -14.01 -8.93 3.45
N LEU A 167 -13.91 -7.64 3.09
CA LEU A 167 -13.36 -7.21 1.81
C LEU A 167 -11.84 -7.44 1.73
N MET A 168 -11.09 -7.22 2.80
CA MET A 168 -9.65 -7.53 2.85
C MET A 168 -9.36 -9.01 2.62
N TRP A 169 -10.13 -9.91 3.22
CA TRP A 169 -10.01 -11.36 2.99
C TRP A 169 -10.20 -11.73 1.52
N ARG A 170 -11.11 -11.05 0.80
CA ARG A 170 -11.33 -11.29 -0.64
C ARG A 170 -10.14 -10.82 -1.50
N ARG A 171 -9.32 -9.86 -1.02
CA ARG A 171 -8.14 -9.35 -1.72
C ARG A 171 -6.84 -10.07 -1.38
N LEU A 172 -6.83 -10.88 -0.34
CA LEU A 172 -5.61 -11.53 0.14
C LEU A 172 -4.99 -12.44 -0.93
N VAL A 173 -5.82 -13.17 -1.69
CA VAL A 173 -5.41 -13.94 -2.87
C VAL A 173 -5.54 -13.07 -4.11
N LYS A 174 -4.43 -12.84 -4.80
CA LYS A 174 -4.31 -11.97 -5.97
C LYS A 174 -4.70 -12.70 -7.25
N SER A 175 -5.22 -11.94 -8.21
CA SER A 175 -5.39 -12.44 -9.58
C SER A 175 -4.06 -12.49 -10.33
N ASP A 176 -4.05 -13.19 -11.46
CA ASP A 176 -2.88 -13.23 -12.36
C ASP A 176 -2.50 -11.84 -12.86
N GLU A 177 -3.47 -10.94 -13.09
CA GLU A 177 -3.24 -9.57 -13.52
C GLU A 177 -2.59 -8.74 -12.38
N GLU A 178 -3.03 -8.90 -11.13
CA GLU A 178 -2.41 -8.27 -9.96
C GLU A 178 -0.97 -8.78 -9.75
N ILE A 179 -0.74 -10.08 -9.90
CA ILE A 179 0.59 -10.67 -9.80
C ILE A 179 1.51 -10.15 -10.92
N ALA A 180 1.01 -10.03 -12.15
CA ALA A 180 1.77 -9.47 -13.26
C ALA A 180 2.18 -8.01 -13.00
N LEU A 181 1.26 -7.18 -12.47
CA LEU A 181 1.55 -5.81 -12.04
C LEU A 181 2.63 -5.78 -10.95
N MET A 182 2.52 -6.62 -9.93
CA MET A 182 3.47 -6.69 -8.82
C MET A 182 4.84 -7.19 -9.28
N ARG A 183 4.90 -8.12 -10.22
CA ARG A 183 6.16 -8.59 -10.83
C ARG A 183 6.89 -7.45 -11.56
N GLU A 184 6.16 -6.65 -12.33
CA GLU A 184 6.73 -5.47 -12.99
C GLU A 184 7.18 -4.42 -11.96
N GLY A 185 6.43 -4.23 -10.88
CA GLY A 185 6.82 -3.35 -9.77
C GLY A 185 8.10 -3.81 -9.06
N ALA A 186 8.25 -5.10 -8.79
CA ALA A 186 9.47 -5.64 -8.20
C ALA A 186 10.69 -5.42 -9.12
N ARG A 187 10.53 -5.62 -10.45
CA ARG A 187 11.57 -5.31 -11.44
C ARG A 187 11.98 -3.83 -11.38
N ILE A 188 11.01 -2.93 -11.25
CA ILE A 188 11.27 -1.48 -11.16
C ILE A 188 11.91 -1.12 -9.82
N ALA A 189 11.52 -1.75 -8.71
CA ALA A 189 12.18 -1.59 -7.42
C ALA A 189 13.67 -1.97 -7.49
N ASP A 190 14.00 -3.08 -8.14
CA ASP A 190 15.37 -3.50 -8.39
C ASP A 190 16.18 -2.47 -9.20
N ILE A 191 15.58 -1.84 -10.21
CA ILE A 191 16.22 -0.77 -10.99
C ILE A 191 16.57 0.41 -10.09
N GLY A 192 15.64 0.82 -9.23
CA GLY A 192 15.89 1.86 -8.23
C GLY A 192 17.04 1.51 -7.30
N GLY A 193 17.03 0.30 -6.77
CA GLY A 193 18.07 -0.23 -5.90
C GLY A 193 19.45 -0.26 -6.57
N ARG A 194 19.54 -0.75 -7.82
CA ARG A 194 20.80 -0.77 -8.59
C ARG A 194 21.32 0.64 -8.87
N ALA A 195 20.44 1.59 -9.16
CA ALA A 195 20.82 2.98 -9.36
C ALA A 195 21.42 3.59 -8.08
N ILE A 196 20.79 3.33 -6.92
CA ILE A 196 21.31 3.73 -5.61
C ILE A 196 22.68 3.09 -5.36
N LYS A 197 22.77 1.76 -5.45
CA LYS A 197 24.01 0.99 -5.23
C LYS A 197 25.19 1.53 -6.03
N ASN A 198 24.99 1.79 -7.31
CA ASN A 198 26.01 2.32 -8.22
C ASN A 198 26.46 3.76 -7.89
N ALA A 199 25.65 4.50 -7.14
CA ALA A 199 25.95 5.88 -6.75
C ALA A 199 26.57 6.00 -5.34
N ILE A 200 26.60 4.92 -4.56
CA ILE A 200 27.14 4.90 -3.20
C ILE A 200 28.63 5.27 -3.25
N ARG A 201 29.02 6.29 -2.49
CA ARG A 201 30.39 6.73 -2.29
C ARG A 201 30.50 7.58 -1.04
N GLU A 202 31.70 7.73 -0.51
CA GLU A 202 31.95 8.62 0.62
C GLU A 202 31.54 10.07 0.29
N GLY A 203 30.89 10.73 1.25
CA GLY A 203 30.47 12.12 1.17
C GLY A 203 29.15 12.39 0.46
N ILE A 204 28.56 11.42 -0.26
CA ILE A 204 27.21 11.55 -0.78
C ILE A 204 26.20 11.52 0.38
N THR A 205 25.09 12.23 0.26
CA THR A 205 24.03 12.27 1.27
C THR A 205 22.97 11.21 1.04
N GLU A 206 22.25 10.85 2.10
CA GLU A 206 21.07 9.98 2.01
C GLU A 206 20.02 10.58 1.06
N TYR A 207 19.78 11.90 1.09
CA TYR A 207 18.89 12.60 0.16
C TYR A 207 19.25 12.41 -1.31
N GLU A 208 20.55 12.59 -1.64
CA GLU A 208 21.02 12.43 -3.04
C GLU A 208 20.79 11.00 -3.53
N LEU A 209 21.11 10.00 -2.71
CA LEU A 209 20.90 8.59 -3.05
C LEU A 209 19.42 8.26 -3.20
N THR A 210 18.57 8.74 -2.29
CA THR A 210 17.11 8.58 -2.35
C THR A 210 16.56 9.14 -3.67
N GLN A 211 16.97 10.36 -4.04
CA GLN A 211 16.51 10.99 -5.28
C GLN A 211 16.99 10.23 -6.53
N ILE A 212 18.21 9.67 -6.50
CA ILE A 212 18.73 8.83 -7.59
C ILE A 212 17.84 7.61 -7.80
N GLY A 213 17.44 6.92 -6.72
CA GLY A 213 16.52 5.77 -6.80
C GLY A 213 15.16 6.13 -7.40
N ILE A 214 14.54 7.20 -6.91
CA ILE A 214 13.25 7.69 -7.41
C ILE A 214 13.36 8.06 -8.91
N ASN A 215 14.40 8.78 -9.30
CA ASN A 215 14.62 9.20 -10.69
C ASN A 215 14.87 8.02 -11.63
N ALA A 216 15.35 6.89 -11.14
CA ALA A 216 15.51 5.67 -11.93
C ALA A 216 14.19 4.91 -12.09
N MET A 217 13.34 4.89 -11.06
CA MET A 217 12.06 4.16 -11.08
C MET A 217 10.97 4.86 -11.91
N VAL A 218 10.82 6.18 -11.76
CA VAL A 218 9.73 6.96 -12.37
C VAL A 218 9.63 6.81 -13.89
N PRO A 219 10.73 6.89 -14.69
CA PRO A 219 10.66 6.69 -16.13
C PRO A 219 10.22 5.27 -16.54
N GLU A 220 10.59 4.26 -15.75
CA GLU A 220 10.20 2.87 -16.00
C GLU A 220 8.71 2.66 -15.73
N ILE A 221 8.15 3.27 -14.67
CA ILE A 221 6.71 3.27 -14.40
C ILE A 221 5.96 3.91 -15.57
N ALA A 222 6.37 5.10 -16.00
CA ALA A 222 5.74 5.81 -17.11
C ALA A 222 5.79 5.04 -18.44
N LYS A 223 6.83 4.24 -18.65
CA LYS A 223 6.99 3.38 -19.82
C LYS A 223 6.10 2.13 -19.74
N ALA A 224 6.00 1.51 -18.57
CA ALA A 224 5.20 0.30 -18.37
C ALA A 224 3.69 0.60 -18.35
N TYR A 225 3.30 1.73 -17.77
CA TYR A 225 1.90 2.12 -17.58
C TYR A 225 1.66 3.58 -18.01
N PRO A 226 1.72 3.90 -19.32
CA PRO A 226 1.71 5.28 -19.83
C PRO A 226 0.41 6.03 -19.59
N HIS A 227 -0.70 5.34 -19.32
CA HIS A 227 -2.01 5.94 -19.05
C HIS A 227 -2.29 6.12 -17.56
N GLN A 228 -1.42 5.61 -16.69
CA GLN A 228 -1.60 5.69 -15.25
C GLN A 228 -1.02 6.97 -14.66
N GLU A 229 -1.65 7.46 -13.59
CA GLU A 229 -1.14 8.60 -12.84
C GLU A 229 0.17 8.21 -12.14
N LEU A 230 1.18 9.07 -12.30
CA LEU A 230 2.39 8.95 -11.50
C LEU A 230 2.12 9.46 -10.09
N ARG A 231 2.21 8.58 -9.11
CA ARG A 231 2.02 8.91 -7.70
C ARG A 231 3.07 8.25 -6.82
N GLU A 232 3.46 8.94 -5.80
CA GLU A 232 3.96 8.46 -4.51
C GLU A 232 4.98 7.31 -4.55
N THR A 233 5.72 7.19 -5.65
CA THR A 233 6.92 6.37 -5.72
C THR A 233 7.98 7.01 -4.83
N PHE A 234 8.52 6.26 -3.87
CA PHE A 234 9.51 6.77 -2.94
C PHE A 234 10.65 5.77 -2.70
N SER A 235 11.68 6.24 -2.04
CA SER A 235 12.79 5.44 -1.58
C SER A 235 13.23 5.92 -0.20
N LEU A 236 13.73 5.03 0.63
CA LEU A 236 14.36 5.36 1.90
C LEU A 236 15.79 4.85 1.87
N VAL A 237 16.76 5.76 1.86
CA VAL A 237 18.18 5.42 2.03
C VAL A 237 18.60 5.89 3.40
N GLN A 238 19.00 4.96 4.23
CA GLN A 238 19.41 5.16 5.61
C GLN A 238 20.88 4.79 5.74
N SER A 239 21.62 5.45 6.62
CA SER A 239 23.04 5.16 6.83
C SER A 239 23.46 5.29 8.29
N GLY A 240 24.37 4.43 8.75
CA GLY A 240 24.88 4.42 10.11
C GLY A 240 23.73 4.34 11.14
N ILE A 241 23.67 5.31 12.07
CA ILE A 241 22.63 5.33 13.12
C ILE A 241 21.20 5.38 12.56
N ASN A 242 20.98 5.96 11.37
CA ASN A 242 19.65 6.07 10.80
C ASN A 242 19.10 4.72 10.30
N THR A 243 19.87 3.64 10.33
CA THR A 243 19.40 2.29 9.98
C THR A 243 18.66 1.59 11.14
N ASP A 244 18.63 2.16 12.33
CA ASP A 244 18.03 1.57 13.53
C ASP A 244 16.49 1.49 13.52
N GLY A 245 15.85 2.10 12.52
CA GLY A 245 14.40 2.03 12.31
C GLY A 245 14.05 1.79 10.85
N ALA A 246 13.15 0.84 10.58
CA ALA A 246 12.73 0.47 9.24
C ALA A 246 12.22 1.67 8.42
N HIS A 247 11.51 2.59 9.06
CA HIS A 247 10.84 3.72 8.43
C HIS A 247 11.51 5.08 8.71
N ASN A 248 12.78 5.09 9.10
CA ASN A 248 13.52 6.33 9.24
C ASN A 248 13.68 7.00 7.86
N TRP A 249 13.26 8.25 7.78
CA TRP A 249 13.36 9.03 6.55
C TRP A 249 14.79 9.46 6.29
N PRO A 250 15.22 9.55 5.02
CA PRO A 250 16.56 10.01 4.65
C PRO A 250 16.81 11.43 5.16
N THR A 251 18.07 11.71 5.48
CA THR A 251 18.54 12.99 5.98
C THR A 251 19.65 13.57 5.11
N THR A 252 20.22 14.70 5.53
CA THR A 252 21.43 15.28 4.90
C THR A 252 22.71 14.63 5.43
N ARG A 253 22.63 13.52 6.19
CA ARG A 253 23.79 12.77 6.63
C ARG A 253 24.64 12.33 5.44
N LYS A 254 25.94 12.62 5.51
CA LYS A 254 26.91 12.19 4.51
C LYS A 254 27.45 10.82 4.87
N LEU A 255 27.51 9.94 3.88
CA LEU A 255 28.08 8.61 4.01
C LEU A 255 29.58 8.69 4.35
N ARG A 256 30.04 7.76 5.17
CA ARG A 256 31.45 7.59 5.57
C ARG A 256 31.84 6.13 5.38
N LYS A 257 33.12 5.87 5.13
CA LYS A 257 33.64 4.50 5.12
C LYS A 257 33.36 3.81 6.45
N GLY A 258 32.90 2.56 6.37
CA GLY A 258 32.46 1.77 7.51
C GLY A 258 30.97 1.91 7.84
N ASP A 259 30.24 2.81 7.19
CA ASP A 259 28.79 2.91 7.40
C ASP A 259 28.06 1.67 6.90
N ILE A 260 27.17 1.14 7.74
CA ILE A 260 26.04 0.30 7.31
C ILE A 260 25.02 1.17 6.61
N LEU A 261 24.38 0.65 5.56
CA LEU A 261 23.30 1.27 4.84
C LEU A 261 22.09 0.31 4.79
N SER A 262 20.90 0.87 4.81
CA SER A 262 19.69 0.21 4.38
C SER A 262 19.12 0.96 3.18
N ILE A 263 18.99 0.31 2.04
CA ILE A 263 18.35 0.88 0.86
C ILE A 263 16.99 0.23 0.65
N ASN A 264 15.99 1.06 0.44
CA ASN A 264 14.61 0.62 0.34
C ASN A 264 13.96 1.36 -0.84
N THR A 265 13.34 0.64 -1.75
CA THR A 265 12.69 1.18 -2.93
C THR A 265 11.25 0.72 -3.01
N PHE A 266 10.34 1.68 -3.20
CA PHE A 266 8.90 1.47 -3.16
C PHE A 266 8.24 2.14 -4.38
N PRO A 267 8.33 1.54 -5.57
CA PRO A 267 7.54 2.02 -6.70
C PRO A 267 6.05 1.76 -6.43
N MET A 268 5.23 2.77 -6.74
CA MET A 268 3.79 2.61 -6.76
C MET A 268 3.29 2.60 -8.20
N MET A 269 2.66 1.52 -8.59
CA MET A 269 2.05 1.36 -9.90
C MET A 269 0.55 1.16 -9.75
N SER A 270 -0.21 2.11 -10.22
CA SER A 270 -1.67 2.05 -10.17
C SER A 270 -2.21 1.65 -8.78
N GLY A 271 -1.72 2.30 -7.74
CA GLY A 271 -2.13 2.05 -6.34
C GLY A 271 -1.56 0.79 -5.71
N HIS A 272 -0.73 0.01 -6.40
CA HIS A 272 -0.06 -1.17 -5.84
C HIS A 272 1.41 -0.85 -5.58
N TYR A 273 1.83 -1.05 -4.34
CA TYR A 273 3.23 -0.94 -3.97
C TYR A 273 3.94 -2.27 -4.12
N THR A 274 5.20 -2.18 -4.51
CA THR A 274 6.16 -3.25 -4.37
C THR A 274 7.35 -2.74 -3.58
N ALA A 275 8.18 -3.64 -3.06
CA ALA A 275 9.30 -3.27 -2.23
C ALA A 275 10.52 -4.14 -2.52
N MET A 276 11.70 -3.54 -2.37
CA MET A 276 12.97 -4.23 -2.28
C MET A 276 13.81 -3.51 -1.23
N GLU A 277 14.35 -4.24 -0.26
CA GLU A 277 15.18 -3.66 0.79
C GLU A 277 16.43 -4.50 1.01
N ARG A 278 17.59 -3.81 1.15
CA ARG A 278 18.89 -4.47 1.29
C ARG A 278 19.78 -3.75 2.28
N THR A 279 20.47 -4.56 3.07
CA THR A 279 21.64 -4.11 3.81
C THR A 279 22.84 -3.96 2.86
N MET A 280 23.62 -2.88 3.03
CA MET A 280 24.89 -2.67 2.35
C MET A 280 25.92 -2.09 3.31
N PHE A 281 27.19 -2.12 2.94
CA PHE A 281 28.26 -1.43 3.64
C PHE A 281 29.12 -0.62 2.67
N LEU A 282 29.46 0.60 3.06
CA LEU A 282 30.48 1.39 2.37
C LEU A 282 31.85 1.08 2.99
N GLY A 283 32.65 0.29 2.28
CA GLY A 283 33.89 -0.33 2.79
C GLY A 283 33.58 -1.59 3.61
N GLN A 284 34.63 -2.21 4.14
CA GLN A 284 34.50 -3.47 4.87
C GLN A 284 33.82 -3.27 6.22
N PRO A 285 32.76 -4.07 6.54
CA PRO A 285 32.19 -4.09 7.88
C PRO A 285 33.20 -4.62 8.91
N ASP A 286 33.02 -4.23 10.17
CA ASP A 286 33.75 -4.88 11.25
C ASP A 286 33.29 -6.35 11.43
N LYS A 287 34.09 -7.13 12.19
CA LYS A 287 33.83 -8.57 12.33
C LYS A 287 32.43 -8.88 12.91
N ARG A 288 31.96 -8.09 13.89
CA ARG A 288 30.66 -8.34 14.51
C ARG A 288 29.51 -7.94 13.61
N SER A 289 29.64 -6.82 12.91
CA SER A 289 28.68 -6.39 11.88
C SER A 289 28.53 -7.44 10.79
N LEU A 290 29.63 -7.98 10.27
CA LEU A 290 29.62 -9.02 9.26
C LEU A 290 28.94 -10.33 9.76
N GLU A 291 29.22 -10.70 11.02
CA GLU A 291 28.61 -11.88 11.64
C GLU A 291 27.08 -11.71 11.78
N ILE A 292 26.62 -10.58 12.31
CA ILE A 292 25.19 -10.28 12.45
C ILE A 292 24.49 -10.26 11.09
N TRP A 293 25.09 -9.62 10.09
CA TRP A 293 24.54 -9.57 8.74
C TRP A 293 24.39 -10.97 8.13
N LYS A 294 25.39 -11.83 8.25
CA LYS A 294 25.31 -13.23 7.80
C LYS A 294 24.20 -13.99 8.49
N LEU A 295 24.04 -13.82 9.81
CA LEU A 295 22.95 -14.46 10.55
C LEU A 295 21.56 -13.95 10.11
N ASN A 296 21.45 -12.65 9.76
CA ASN A 296 20.20 -12.12 9.19
C ASN A 296 19.90 -12.72 7.80
N VAL A 297 20.92 -12.93 6.98
CA VAL A 297 20.79 -13.62 5.67
C VAL A 297 20.41 -15.08 5.86
N GLU A 298 21.04 -15.80 6.81
CA GLU A 298 20.67 -17.18 7.13
C GLU A 298 19.21 -17.30 7.61
N ALA A 299 18.74 -16.33 8.42
CA ALA A 299 17.33 -16.26 8.82
C ALA A 299 16.39 -16.02 7.63
N TYR A 300 16.79 -15.14 6.69
CA TYR A 300 16.07 -14.90 5.46
C TYR A 300 15.97 -16.18 4.61
N GLU A 301 17.08 -16.89 4.40
CA GLU A 301 17.12 -18.15 3.66
C GLU A 301 16.26 -19.24 4.33
N LEU A 302 16.32 -19.36 5.65
CA LEU A 302 15.44 -20.26 6.42
C LEU A 302 13.96 -19.88 6.21
N GLY A 303 13.62 -18.61 6.23
CA GLY A 303 12.27 -18.12 5.95
C GLY A 303 11.79 -18.54 4.57
N LEU A 304 12.64 -18.44 3.54
CA LEU A 304 12.32 -18.88 2.18
C LEU A 304 12.06 -20.39 2.11
N GLU A 305 12.79 -21.23 2.85
CA GLU A 305 12.57 -22.68 2.90
C GLU A 305 11.22 -23.06 3.55
N LEU A 306 10.74 -22.23 4.48
CA LEU A 306 9.49 -22.46 5.21
C LEU A 306 8.25 -21.98 4.46
N VAL A 307 8.39 -20.97 3.59
CA VAL A 307 7.28 -20.38 2.84
C VAL A 307 6.86 -21.31 1.69
N LYS A 308 5.64 -21.84 1.80
CA LYS A 308 5.02 -22.73 0.80
C LYS A 308 3.50 -22.78 1.02
N PRO A 309 2.71 -23.23 0.04
CA PRO A 309 1.27 -23.42 0.25
C PRO A 309 1.01 -24.40 1.42
N GLY A 310 0.02 -24.05 2.25
CA GLY A 310 -0.34 -24.80 3.46
C GLY A 310 0.49 -24.47 4.70
N ALA A 311 1.57 -23.69 4.60
CA ALA A 311 2.29 -23.21 5.78
C ALA A 311 1.45 -22.21 6.58
N ILE A 312 1.53 -22.28 7.90
CA ILE A 312 0.88 -21.32 8.80
C ILE A 312 1.86 -20.17 9.09
N ALA A 313 1.43 -18.93 8.88
CA ALA A 313 2.29 -17.76 9.06
C ALA A 313 2.96 -17.69 10.44
N GLY A 314 2.22 -18.03 11.50
CA GLY A 314 2.74 -18.05 12.87
C GLY A 314 3.77 -19.15 13.11
N GLU A 315 3.65 -20.31 12.46
CA GLU A 315 4.63 -21.39 12.56
C GLU A 315 5.95 -21.01 11.88
N VAL A 316 5.89 -20.33 10.71
CA VAL A 316 7.08 -19.77 10.06
C VAL A 316 7.78 -18.77 10.98
N ALA A 317 7.02 -17.86 11.59
CA ALA A 317 7.56 -16.87 12.54
C ALA A 317 8.20 -17.55 13.77
N ALA A 318 7.58 -18.58 14.31
CA ALA A 318 8.10 -19.32 15.46
C ALA A 318 9.45 -20.00 15.16
N GLU A 319 9.66 -20.54 13.95
CA GLU A 319 10.96 -21.12 13.56
C GLU A 319 12.04 -20.03 13.46
N LEU A 320 11.73 -18.88 12.89
CA LEU A 320 12.66 -17.74 12.81
C LEU A 320 12.98 -17.17 14.20
N ASN A 321 11.99 -17.11 15.11
CA ASN A 321 12.24 -16.73 16.51
C ASN A 321 13.21 -17.69 17.17
N ARG A 322 13.03 -19.02 17.02
CA ARG A 322 13.96 -20.03 17.56
C ARG A 322 15.37 -19.89 16.99
N PHE A 323 15.48 -19.56 15.69
CA PHE A 323 16.77 -19.29 15.07
C PHE A 323 17.46 -18.10 15.73
N PHE A 324 16.80 -16.96 15.85
CA PHE A 324 17.39 -15.78 16.48
C PHE A 324 17.64 -15.93 17.97
N GLU A 325 16.79 -16.65 18.71
CA GLU A 325 17.00 -16.99 20.13
C GLU A 325 18.28 -17.80 20.33
N LYS A 326 18.52 -18.82 19.51
CA LYS A 326 19.74 -19.63 19.52
C LYS A 326 21.04 -18.81 19.34
N HIS A 327 20.94 -17.68 18.67
CA HIS A 327 22.06 -16.77 18.41
C HIS A 327 22.10 -15.53 19.31
N ASP A 328 21.28 -15.48 20.37
CA ASP A 328 21.13 -14.33 21.28
C ASP A 328 20.76 -13.03 20.57
N LEU A 329 19.97 -13.09 19.49
CA LEU A 329 19.58 -11.95 18.65
C LEU A 329 18.07 -11.63 18.66
N LEU A 330 17.21 -12.51 19.18
CA LEU A 330 15.76 -12.31 19.16
C LEU A 330 15.32 -10.98 19.80
N GLN A 331 15.99 -10.53 20.88
CA GLN A 331 15.72 -9.26 21.53
C GLN A 331 15.97 -8.02 20.63
N TYR A 332 16.61 -8.19 19.50
CA TYR A 332 16.91 -7.16 18.52
C TYR A 332 16.06 -7.25 17.24
N ALA A 333 15.13 -8.20 17.17
CA ALA A 333 14.14 -8.29 16.10
C ALA A 333 12.94 -7.37 16.47
N PRO A 334 12.77 -6.19 15.82
CA PRO A 334 11.80 -5.20 16.26
C PRO A 334 10.39 -5.48 15.74
N ILE A 335 10.26 -6.30 14.71
CA ILE A 335 9.00 -6.61 13.98
C ILE A 335 8.92 -8.09 13.67
N GLY A 336 7.79 -8.53 13.11
CA GLY A 336 7.68 -9.85 12.48
C GLY A 336 8.56 -9.98 11.23
N TYR A 337 8.46 -11.14 10.56
CA TYR A 337 9.39 -11.51 9.49
C TYR A 337 8.82 -11.33 8.09
N GLY A 338 7.79 -10.55 7.94
CA GLY A 338 7.17 -10.23 6.67
C GLY A 338 5.65 -10.03 6.78
N HIS A 339 5.03 -9.63 5.70
CA HIS A 339 3.61 -9.27 5.65
C HIS A 339 3.02 -9.47 4.26
N SER A 340 1.68 -9.42 4.14
CA SER A 340 1.00 -9.41 2.85
C SER A 340 1.19 -8.10 2.10
N PHE A 341 1.18 -8.19 0.77
CA PHE A 341 1.13 -7.05 -0.15
C PHE A 341 -0.25 -6.94 -0.81
N GLY A 342 -0.63 -5.71 -1.17
CA GLY A 342 -1.88 -5.43 -1.87
C GLY A 342 -2.00 -3.97 -2.28
N VAL A 343 -3.21 -3.58 -2.65
CA VAL A 343 -3.52 -2.22 -3.05
C VAL A 343 -3.26 -1.25 -1.89
N MET A 344 -2.42 -0.24 -2.11
CA MET A 344 -2.05 0.83 -1.18
C MET A 344 -1.58 0.34 0.21
N SER A 345 -0.99 -0.86 0.29
CA SER A 345 -0.64 -1.50 1.55
C SER A 345 0.22 -0.67 2.51
N PRO A 346 1.19 0.19 2.09
CA PRO A 346 1.92 1.05 3.02
C PRO A 346 1.05 2.05 3.79
N TYR A 347 -0.10 2.43 3.25
CA TYR A 347 -0.95 3.46 3.86
C TYR A 347 -1.96 2.92 4.86
N TYR A 348 -2.51 1.74 4.64
CA TYR A 348 -3.56 1.21 5.52
C TYR A 348 -3.19 -0.10 6.22
N GLY A 349 -1.99 -0.61 5.96
CA GLY A 349 -1.48 -1.82 6.61
C GLY A 349 -1.59 -3.08 5.76
N ARG A 350 -1.68 -4.22 6.41
CA ARG A 350 -1.61 -5.54 5.81
C ARG A 350 -2.98 -6.03 5.40
N GLU A 351 -3.06 -6.71 4.27
CA GLU A 351 -4.29 -7.36 3.85
C GLU A 351 -4.71 -8.42 4.87
N ALA A 352 -5.91 -8.29 5.43
CA ALA A 352 -6.48 -9.16 6.45
C ALA A 352 -5.55 -9.42 7.68
N GLY A 353 -4.67 -8.46 8.00
CA GLY A 353 -3.73 -8.61 9.12
C GLY A 353 -2.69 -9.72 8.93
N MET A 354 -2.49 -10.21 7.70
CA MET A 354 -1.52 -11.28 7.43
C MET A 354 -0.09 -10.76 7.58
N GLU A 355 0.58 -11.23 8.62
CA GLU A 355 1.99 -11.00 8.95
C GLU A 355 2.64 -12.31 9.43
N PHE A 356 3.95 -12.44 9.28
CA PHE A 356 4.70 -13.54 9.90
C PHE A 356 5.01 -13.19 11.36
N GLN A 357 4.01 -13.39 12.24
CA GLN A 357 4.09 -13.26 13.69
C GLN A 357 3.43 -14.49 14.35
N GLU A 358 3.94 -14.97 15.49
CA GLU A 358 3.53 -16.25 16.09
C GLU A 358 2.02 -16.39 16.35
N HIS A 359 1.31 -15.27 16.57
CA HIS A 359 -0.12 -15.30 16.86
C HIS A 359 -1.01 -15.30 15.60
N ILE A 360 -0.43 -15.26 14.40
CA ILE A 360 -1.17 -15.23 13.14
C ILE A 360 -1.39 -16.66 12.62
N GLU A 361 -2.65 -17.05 12.56
CA GLU A 361 -3.08 -18.41 12.16
C GLU A 361 -3.36 -18.52 10.64
N THR A 362 -3.02 -17.51 9.85
CA THR A 362 -3.27 -17.50 8.41
C THR A 362 -2.47 -18.58 7.70
N GLU A 363 -3.18 -19.48 7.02
CA GLU A 363 -2.61 -20.48 6.11
C GLU A 363 -2.25 -19.81 4.77
N LEU A 364 -1.02 -20.01 4.30
CA LEU A 364 -0.56 -19.52 3.00
C LEU A 364 -1.23 -20.29 1.86
N LYS A 365 -1.79 -19.55 0.90
CA LYS A 365 -2.50 -20.12 -0.26
C LYS A 365 -1.89 -19.63 -1.57
N PRO A 366 -1.94 -20.42 -2.64
CA PRO A 366 -1.56 -19.97 -3.97
C PRO A 366 -2.24 -18.64 -4.34
N GLY A 367 -1.48 -17.74 -4.96
CA GLY A 367 -1.91 -16.38 -5.31
C GLY A 367 -1.75 -15.34 -4.19
N MET A 368 -1.41 -15.72 -2.96
CA MET A 368 -1.00 -14.73 -1.95
C MET A 368 0.35 -14.12 -2.31
N VAL A 369 0.50 -12.82 -2.09
CA VAL A 369 1.79 -12.12 -2.23
C VAL A 369 2.21 -11.64 -0.84
N VAL A 370 3.40 -12.07 -0.41
CA VAL A 370 3.95 -11.80 0.92
C VAL A 370 5.39 -11.34 0.82
N SER A 371 5.90 -10.63 1.82
CA SER A 371 7.34 -10.43 1.98
C SER A 371 7.97 -11.54 2.82
N MET A 372 9.29 -11.76 2.61
CA MET A 372 10.18 -12.34 3.61
C MET A 372 11.19 -11.26 3.99
N GLU A 373 11.16 -10.84 5.28
CA GLU A 373 11.77 -9.58 5.71
C GLU A 373 12.36 -9.66 7.13
N PRO A 374 13.26 -10.58 7.45
CA PRO A 374 13.90 -10.57 8.75
C PRO A 374 14.73 -9.29 8.93
N MET A 375 14.53 -8.64 10.08
CA MET A 375 15.23 -7.42 10.46
C MET A 375 15.84 -7.54 11.85
N LEU A 376 17.06 -7.03 12.02
CA LEU A 376 17.71 -6.85 13.30
C LEU A 376 18.09 -5.37 13.49
N ALA A 377 17.80 -4.79 14.64
CA ALA A 377 18.18 -3.43 15.03
C ALA A 377 19.10 -3.48 16.26
N ILE A 378 20.40 -3.42 16.05
CA ILE A 378 21.40 -3.49 17.11
C ILE A 378 21.63 -2.10 17.68
N PRO A 379 21.45 -1.90 19.00
CA PRO A 379 21.62 -0.60 19.65
C PRO A 379 23.01 0.02 19.47
N ASN A 380 23.08 1.32 19.34
CA ASN A 380 24.31 2.08 19.01
C ASN A 380 25.48 1.91 20.01
N HIS A 381 25.20 1.48 21.24
CA HIS A 381 26.24 1.25 22.26
C HIS A 381 26.81 -0.18 22.23
N LEU A 382 26.33 -1.04 21.34
CA LEU A 382 26.78 -2.43 21.21
C LEU A 382 27.64 -2.63 19.97
N PRO A 383 28.57 -3.61 19.99
CA PRO A 383 29.29 -4.02 18.77
C PRO A 383 28.33 -4.50 17.68
N GLY A 384 28.56 -4.09 16.45
CA GLY A 384 27.69 -4.41 15.33
C GLY A 384 26.44 -3.52 15.27
N ALA A 385 26.46 -2.34 15.89
CA ALA A 385 25.34 -1.38 15.87
C ALA A 385 24.85 -1.06 14.45
N GLY A 386 23.53 -1.03 14.27
CA GLY A 386 22.86 -0.71 13.01
C GLY A 386 21.65 -1.59 12.73
N GLY A 387 20.97 -1.30 11.65
CA GLY A 387 19.82 -2.07 11.18
C GLY A 387 20.18 -2.97 9.99
N TYR A 388 19.97 -4.26 10.15
CA TYR A 388 20.22 -5.29 9.12
C TYR A 388 18.89 -5.78 8.59
N ARG A 389 18.70 -5.77 7.27
CA ARG A 389 17.44 -6.16 6.65
C ARG A 389 17.63 -6.69 5.24
N GLU A 390 16.97 -7.78 4.95
CA GLU A 390 16.81 -8.32 3.60
C GLU A 390 15.31 -8.48 3.37
N HIS A 391 14.78 -7.93 2.29
CA HIS A 391 13.35 -7.95 2.01
C HIS A 391 13.09 -8.28 0.55
N ASP A 392 12.40 -9.37 0.31
CA ASP A 392 11.91 -9.79 -0.99
C ASP A 392 10.40 -10.00 -0.98
N MET A 393 9.81 -9.89 -2.16
CA MET A 393 8.40 -10.19 -2.41
C MET A 393 8.24 -11.57 -3.03
N LEU A 394 7.38 -12.37 -2.44
CA LEU A 394 7.12 -13.76 -2.82
C LEU A 394 5.66 -13.93 -3.25
N VAL A 395 5.43 -14.56 -4.39
CA VAL A 395 4.11 -15.09 -4.75
C VAL A 395 4.05 -16.55 -4.35
N ILE A 396 3.07 -16.93 -3.55
CA ILE A 396 2.82 -18.34 -3.24
C ILE A 396 2.27 -19.04 -4.49
N THR A 397 2.90 -20.12 -4.90
CA THR A 397 2.49 -20.95 -6.04
C THR A 397 1.83 -22.26 -5.57
N GLU A 398 1.41 -23.13 -6.47
CA GLU A 398 0.81 -24.43 -6.10
C GLU A 398 1.77 -25.37 -5.37
N ASP A 399 3.08 -25.24 -5.59
CA ASP A 399 4.12 -26.14 -5.10
C ASP A 399 5.26 -25.47 -4.32
N GLY A 400 5.16 -24.15 -4.08
CA GLY A 400 6.19 -23.40 -3.37
C GLY A 400 5.96 -21.90 -3.43
N TYR A 401 6.93 -21.15 -3.92
CA TYR A 401 6.85 -19.71 -4.15
C TYR A 401 7.66 -19.29 -5.38
N GLU A 402 7.31 -18.13 -5.94
CA GLU A 402 8.13 -17.38 -6.90
C GLU A 402 8.66 -16.12 -6.20
N ASN A 403 9.97 -15.93 -6.18
CA ASN A 403 10.56 -14.66 -5.73
C ASN A 403 10.49 -13.64 -6.86
N LEU A 404 9.77 -12.54 -6.65
CA LEU A 404 9.62 -11.46 -7.65
C LEU A 404 10.81 -10.50 -7.65
N THR A 405 11.58 -10.45 -6.57
CA THR A 405 12.74 -9.56 -6.40
C THR A 405 13.99 -10.23 -6.96
N GLY A 406 14.70 -9.54 -7.83
CA GLY A 406 15.93 -10.05 -8.46
C GLY A 406 17.20 -9.32 -8.01
N PHE A 407 17.16 -8.63 -6.88
CA PHE A 407 18.33 -7.94 -6.32
C PHE A 407 19.13 -8.87 -5.40
N GLU A 408 20.43 -8.86 -5.53
CA GLU A 408 21.34 -9.76 -4.81
C GLU A 408 21.29 -9.50 -3.29
N VAL A 409 21.32 -10.57 -2.50
CA VAL A 409 21.28 -10.59 -1.04
C VAL A 409 22.71 -10.77 -0.48
N GLY A 410 22.98 -10.19 0.67
CA GLY A 410 24.11 -10.51 1.52
C GLY A 410 25.43 -9.82 1.21
N PRO A 411 26.44 -10.07 2.06
CA PRO A 411 27.72 -9.38 2.04
C PRO A 411 28.57 -9.69 0.81
N GLU A 412 28.38 -10.83 0.15
CA GLU A 412 29.11 -11.23 -1.04
C GLU A 412 28.87 -10.28 -2.20
N HIS A 413 27.75 -9.58 -2.21
CA HIS A 413 27.31 -8.68 -3.28
C HIS A 413 27.25 -7.21 -2.86
N ASN A 414 27.03 -6.92 -1.58
CA ASN A 414 26.58 -5.60 -1.11
C ASN A 414 27.60 -4.87 -0.21
N ILE A 415 28.87 -5.27 -0.25
CA ILE A 415 29.99 -4.46 0.26
C ILE A 415 30.49 -3.60 -0.90
N ILE A 416 30.50 -2.28 -0.70
CA ILE A 416 30.87 -1.27 -1.71
C ILE A 416 32.23 -0.69 -1.32
N ASP A 417 33.24 -0.77 -2.19
CA ASP A 417 34.62 -0.32 -1.94
C ASP A 417 34.80 1.21 -1.99
#